data_53bc6070f8e739caaaf2dbe7d8b9a406
#
_entry.id   53bc6070f8e739caaaf2dbe7d8b9a406
#
_cell.length_a   1.000
_cell.length_b   1.000
_cell.length_c   1.000
_cell.angle_alpha   90.00
_cell.angle_beta   90.00
_cell.angle_gamma   90.00
#
_symmetry.space_group_name_H-M   'P 1'
#
loop_
_entity.id
_entity.type
_entity.pdbx_description
1 polymer ?
#
loop_
_entity_poly.entity_id
_entity_poly.type
_entity_poly.pdbx_seq_one_letter_code
_entity_poly.pdbx_strand_id
1 'polypeptide(L)'
;MEQNYWMHRCKCGDNAWPFTHELLKKHCLISVGWSEFSCNEDQSRLTSGWESFEQMFKDWRYPRNRYNLWRFLNEMKQGDIVVVPLPGVFDVYRIADNTVYNNETIDHSLWMDWNGEVASLDKAGYPAYADGRQIDMGFYRKVEPVAVDIPRRDYAPQALFSRMKIQQTNANINDLRDEVEDAIKRFREHTPINLHNEFLDEAAKGLLQQMRSKLNDGKLEQLVEWYMQQLGANTYIPAKNSTSHDEGGADVIATFDNLNGFTILVQVKAHKDYTNDWAVQQINAYKQAMEKRRLYISSQKWVVSTCDKFSEEAMRMAEASDVRLVAGLEFARMLIENGIYSMPL
;
A
#
# COMPACT_ATOMS: atom_id res chain seq x y z
N MET A 1 0.58 12.23 -23.58
CA MET A 1 0.80 13.33 -22.62
C MET A 1 1.18 12.71 -21.30
N GLU A 2 2.12 13.30 -20.59
CA GLU A 2 2.51 12.83 -19.27
C GLU A 2 1.40 13.15 -18.26
N GLN A 3 0.99 12.18 -17.45
CA GLN A 3 -0.03 12.32 -16.44
C GLN A 3 0.52 13.10 -15.26
N ASN A 4 -0.16 14.16 -14.83
CA ASN A 4 0.20 14.94 -13.66
C ASN A 4 -0.57 14.50 -12.43
N TYR A 5 0.00 14.83 -11.27
CA TYR A 5 -0.58 14.60 -9.96
C TYR A 5 -0.82 15.92 -9.26
N TRP A 6 -2.04 16.11 -8.78
CA TRP A 6 -2.50 17.34 -8.15
C TRP A 6 -3.02 17.06 -6.75
N MET A 7 -2.77 17.96 -5.83
CA MET A 7 -3.53 18.03 -4.59
C MET A 7 -4.58 19.15 -4.74
N HIS A 8 -5.83 18.83 -4.43
CA HIS A 8 -6.94 19.78 -4.50
C HIS A 8 -7.71 19.80 -3.19
N ARG A 9 -7.98 20.98 -2.65
CA ARG A 9 -8.81 21.15 -1.45
C ARG A 9 -10.16 21.74 -1.82
N CYS A 10 -11.20 20.99 -1.57
CA CYS A 10 -12.58 21.44 -1.78
C CYS A 10 -13.06 22.46 -0.74
N LYS A 11 -12.34 22.64 0.38
CA LYS A 11 -12.74 23.60 1.42
C LYS A 11 -12.36 25.03 1.01
N CYS A 12 -13.24 25.72 0.29
CA CYS A 12 -13.11 27.11 -0.15
C CYS A 12 -13.83 28.10 0.79
N GLY A 13 -13.70 27.94 2.10
CA GLY A 13 -14.45 28.72 3.10
C GLY A 13 -15.52 27.88 3.80
N ASP A 14 -15.99 28.39 4.95
CA ASP A 14 -16.90 27.59 5.80
C ASP A 14 -18.31 27.45 5.18
N ASN A 15 -18.79 28.45 4.44
CA ASN A 15 -20.09 28.39 3.76
C ASN A 15 -20.09 27.45 2.55
N ALA A 16 -18.96 27.32 1.84
CA ALA A 16 -18.88 26.50 0.64
C ALA A 16 -18.66 25.01 0.96
N TRP A 17 -18.02 24.69 2.10
CA TRP A 17 -17.63 23.33 2.42
C TRP A 17 -18.79 22.32 2.42
N PRO A 18 -19.98 22.60 2.97
CA PRO A 18 -21.09 21.66 2.92
C PRO A 18 -21.53 21.28 1.50
N PHE A 19 -21.49 22.23 0.56
CA PHE A 19 -21.83 22.00 -0.85
C PHE A 19 -20.72 21.30 -1.60
N THR A 20 -19.48 21.78 -1.46
CA THR A 20 -18.33 21.21 -2.21
C THR A 20 -18.03 19.76 -1.82
N HIS A 21 -18.32 19.39 -0.57
CA HIS A 21 -18.28 18.00 -0.11
C HIS A 21 -19.34 17.14 -0.82
N GLU A 22 -20.60 17.60 -0.90
CA GLU A 22 -21.66 16.86 -1.57
C GLU A 22 -21.44 16.77 -3.07
N LEU A 23 -20.98 17.85 -3.71
CA LEU A 23 -20.57 17.86 -5.11
C LEU A 23 -19.51 16.80 -5.39
N LEU A 24 -18.49 16.69 -4.52
CA LEU A 24 -17.45 15.68 -4.65
C LEU A 24 -17.98 14.25 -4.45
N LYS A 25 -18.64 14.01 -3.32
CA LYS A 25 -19.00 12.66 -2.89
C LYS A 25 -20.18 12.07 -3.68
N LYS A 26 -21.17 12.88 -4.02
CA LYS A 26 -22.38 12.39 -4.73
C LYS A 26 -22.34 12.59 -6.23
N HIS A 27 -21.69 13.66 -6.68
CA HIS A 27 -21.73 14.05 -8.10
C HIS A 27 -20.40 13.98 -8.81
N CYS A 28 -19.32 13.54 -8.11
CA CYS A 28 -17.96 13.44 -8.67
C CYS A 28 -17.50 14.75 -9.34
N LEU A 29 -17.73 15.87 -8.63
CA LEU A 29 -17.33 17.20 -9.06
C LEU A 29 -16.35 17.79 -8.02
N ILE A 30 -15.18 18.19 -8.47
CA ILE A 30 -14.28 19.07 -7.71
C ILE A 30 -14.60 20.52 -8.08
N SER A 31 -14.45 21.44 -7.13
CA SER A 31 -14.79 22.86 -7.32
C SER A 31 -13.75 23.78 -6.72
N VAL A 32 -13.63 24.96 -7.30
CA VAL A 32 -12.83 26.06 -6.74
C VAL A 32 -13.72 27.29 -6.61
N GLY A 33 -13.43 28.14 -5.64
CA GLY A 33 -14.13 29.42 -5.45
C GLY A 33 -13.98 30.38 -6.65
N TRP A 34 -13.86 31.66 -6.40
CA TRP A 34 -13.75 32.71 -7.42
C TRP A 34 -15.08 32.94 -8.14
N SER A 35 -16.19 32.95 -7.41
CA SER A 35 -17.54 33.15 -7.94
C SER A 35 -17.66 34.45 -8.74
N GLU A 36 -16.94 35.50 -8.36
CA GLU A 36 -16.90 36.80 -9.04
C GLU A 36 -16.39 36.74 -10.48
N PHE A 37 -15.59 35.71 -10.85
CA PHE A 37 -15.11 35.50 -12.21
C PHE A 37 -15.95 34.49 -12.98
N SER A 38 -16.84 33.80 -12.28
CA SER A 38 -17.65 32.74 -12.85
C SER A 38 -18.84 33.24 -13.67
N CYS A 39 -19.27 34.46 -13.41
CA CYS A 39 -20.42 35.11 -14.08
C CYS A 39 -20.00 36.39 -14.80
N ASN A 40 -18.72 36.54 -15.15
CA ASN A 40 -18.20 37.72 -15.82
C ASN A 40 -18.23 37.53 -17.36
N GLU A 41 -18.66 38.55 -18.09
CA GLU A 41 -18.68 38.55 -19.56
C GLU A 41 -17.30 38.29 -20.20
N ASP A 42 -16.23 38.55 -19.47
CA ASP A 42 -14.82 38.38 -19.90
C ASP A 42 -14.23 37.01 -19.59
N GLN A 43 -15.03 35.97 -19.37
CA GLN A 43 -14.53 34.63 -19.02
C GLN A 43 -13.52 34.03 -20.03
N SER A 44 -13.62 34.40 -21.30
CA SER A 44 -12.66 33.97 -22.32
C SER A 44 -11.23 34.35 -21.97
N ARG A 45 -11.02 35.45 -21.25
CA ARG A 45 -9.70 35.96 -20.84
C ARG A 45 -9.04 35.03 -19.79
N LEU A 46 -9.82 34.27 -19.02
CA LEU A 46 -9.30 33.31 -18.02
C LEU A 46 -8.53 32.16 -18.67
N THR A 47 -8.81 31.83 -19.93
CA THR A 47 -8.20 30.73 -20.65
C THR A 47 -7.39 31.15 -21.88
N SER A 48 -7.32 32.47 -22.22
CA SER A 48 -6.63 32.97 -23.41
C SER A 48 -5.10 33.10 -23.26
N GLY A 49 -4.54 32.72 -22.12
CA GLY A 49 -3.12 32.77 -21.81
C GLY A 49 -2.83 33.55 -20.53
N TRP A 50 -1.61 33.35 -20.01
CA TRP A 50 -1.21 33.89 -18.71
C TRP A 50 -1.31 35.44 -18.64
N GLU A 51 -0.85 36.14 -19.67
CA GLU A 51 -0.88 37.61 -19.68
C GLU A 51 -2.30 38.18 -19.59
N SER A 52 -3.25 37.59 -20.36
CA SER A 52 -4.65 37.97 -20.33
C SER A 52 -5.28 37.66 -18.95
N PHE A 53 -4.98 36.48 -18.42
CA PHE A 53 -5.43 36.08 -17.10
C PHE A 53 -4.89 37.02 -16.00
N GLU A 54 -3.61 37.31 -16.01
CA GLU A 54 -2.96 38.15 -14.99
C GLU A 54 -3.50 39.58 -14.98
N GLN A 55 -3.87 40.13 -16.13
CA GLN A 55 -4.47 41.44 -16.23
C GLN A 55 -5.79 41.58 -15.50
N MET A 56 -6.59 40.47 -15.39
CA MET A 56 -7.85 40.47 -14.66
C MET A 56 -7.66 40.62 -13.13
N PHE A 57 -6.46 40.33 -12.63
CA PHE A 57 -6.13 40.39 -11.20
C PHE A 57 -5.22 41.57 -10.82
N LYS A 58 -5.03 42.53 -11.71
CA LYS A 58 -4.07 43.61 -11.52
C LYS A 58 -4.34 44.46 -10.27
N ASP A 59 -5.61 44.61 -9.89
CA ASP A 59 -6.04 45.43 -8.78
C ASP A 59 -6.46 44.60 -7.55
N TRP A 60 -6.17 43.28 -7.55
CA TRP A 60 -6.58 42.38 -6.47
C TRP A 60 -5.68 42.41 -5.25
N ARG A 61 -6.28 42.38 -4.05
CA ARG A 61 -5.58 42.44 -2.77
C ARG A 61 -4.70 41.20 -2.51
N TYR A 62 -5.02 40.04 -3.08
CA TYR A 62 -4.33 38.77 -2.86
C TYR A 62 -3.83 38.16 -4.17
N PRO A 63 -2.83 38.75 -4.83
CA PRO A 63 -2.42 38.33 -6.17
C PRO A 63 -1.87 36.90 -6.25
N ARG A 64 -1.33 36.34 -5.15
CA ARG A 64 -0.80 34.97 -5.14
C ARG A 64 -1.89 33.92 -5.21
N ASN A 65 -3.10 34.17 -4.75
CA ASN A 65 -4.19 33.18 -4.75
C ASN A 65 -4.68 32.88 -6.17
N ARG A 66 -4.50 33.78 -7.14
CA ARG A 66 -4.88 33.59 -8.54
C ARG A 66 -4.26 32.35 -9.18
N TYR A 67 -3.07 31.90 -8.72
CA TYR A 67 -2.45 30.67 -9.22
C TYR A 67 -3.28 29.42 -8.96
N ASN A 68 -4.11 29.39 -7.93
CA ASN A 68 -5.01 28.26 -7.68
C ASN A 68 -6.08 28.19 -8.77
N LEU A 69 -6.65 29.31 -9.17
CA LEU A 69 -7.61 29.39 -10.27
C LEU A 69 -6.94 29.03 -11.61
N TRP A 70 -5.76 29.63 -11.89
CA TRP A 70 -5.02 29.32 -13.11
C TRP A 70 -4.77 27.83 -13.30
N ARG A 71 -4.26 27.16 -12.27
CA ARG A 71 -4.00 25.72 -12.29
C ARG A 71 -5.27 24.92 -12.56
N PHE A 72 -6.34 25.27 -11.87
CA PHE A 72 -7.62 24.60 -12.02
C PHE A 72 -8.19 24.73 -13.44
N LEU A 73 -8.11 25.93 -14.05
CA LEU A 73 -8.66 26.20 -15.37
C LEU A 73 -7.74 25.71 -16.51
N ASN A 74 -6.42 25.93 -16.39
CA ASN A 74 -5.49 25.85 -17.51
C ASN A 74 -4.48 24.73 -17.44
N GLU A 75 -4.08 24.27 -16.24
CA GLU A 75 -3.01 23.28 -16.09
C GLU A 75 -3.53 21.87 -15.86
N MET A 76 -4.59 21.68 -15.05
CA MET A 76 -5.22 20.39 -14.86
C MET A 76 -5.86 19.89 -16.14
N LYS A 77 -5.59 18.65 -16.54
CA LYS A 77 -6.06 18.06 -17.82
C LYS A 77 -6.74 16.71 -17.59
N GLN A 78 -7.53 16.31 -18.57
CA GLN A 78 -8.10 14.98 -18.63
C GLN A 78 -7.05 13.90 -18.38
N GLY A 79 -7.34 12.96 -17.50
CA GLY A 79 -6.46 11.86 -17.13
C GLY A 79 -5.53 12.15 -15.97
N ASP A 80 -5.36 13.43 -15.56
CA ASP A 80 -4.56 13.78 -14.37
C ASP A 80 -5.17 13.19 -13.10
N ILE A 81 -4.33 12.87 -12.13
CA ILE A 81 -4.73 12.37 -10.81
C ILE A 81 -4.89 13.53 -9.84
N VAL A 82 -5.95 13.49 -9.06
CA VAL A 82 -6.27 14.52 -8.05
C VAL A 82 -6.43 13.87 -6.68
N VAL A 83 -5.56 14.22 -5.75
CA VAL A 83 -5.65 13.85 -4.34
C VAL A 83 -6.46 14.91 -3.60
N VAL A 84 -7.55 14.52 -2.95
CA VAL A 84 -8.42 15.41 -2.19
C VAL A 84 -8.34 15.08 -0.70
N PRO A 85 -7.64 15.89 0.10
CA PRO A 85 -7.57 15.70 1.55
C PRO A 85 -8.92 16.02 2.23
N LEU A 86 -9.43 15.06 3.02
CA LEU A 86 -10.65 15.16 3.81
C LEU A 86 -10.34 14.92 5.29
N PRO A 87 -11.27 15.20 6.23
CA PRO A 87 -11.05 14.89 7.65
C PRO A 87 -10.80 13.41 7.90
N GLY A 88 -9.60 13.06 8.38
CA GLY A 88 -9.20 11.67 8.70
C GLY A 88 -8.85 10.79 7.51
N VAL A 89 -9.35 11.11 6.32
CA VAL A 89 -9.15 10.33 5.09
C VAL A 89 -8.64 11.21 3.96
N PHE A 90 -8.39 10.62 2.80
CA PHE A 90 -8.25 11.32 1.54
C PHE A 90 -8.84 10.48 0.42
N ASP A 91 -9.26 11.17 -0.62
CA ASP A 91 -9.77 10.55 -1.84
C ASP A 91 -8.79 10.78 -2.98
N VAL A 92 -8.78 9.86 -3.92
CA VAL A 92 -8.04 9.99 -5.17
C VAL A 92 -9.01 9.84 -6.33
N TYR A 93 -8.98 10.82 -7.21
CA TYR A 93 -9.79 10.88 -8.42
C TYR A 93 -8.93 11.04 -9.66
N ARG A 94 -9.53 10.82 -10.82
CA ARG A 94 -8.98 11.14 -12.14
C ARG A 94 -9.85 12.21 -12.78
N ILE A 95 -9.26 13.22 -13.42
CA ILE A 95 -10.00 14.21 -14.22
C ILE A 95 -10.65 13.49 -15.40
N ALA A 96 -11.98 13.55 -15.48
CA ALA A 96 -12.76 12.80 -16.46
C ALA A 96 -12.64 13.38 -17.89
N ASP A 97 -12.67 14.70 -18.00
CA ASP A 97 -12.56 15.41 -19.28
C ASP A 97 -11.92 16.81 -19.09
N ASN A 98 -11.71 17.53 -20.19
CA ASN A 98 -11.13 18.88 -20.15
C ASN A 98 -12.17 19.99 -19.93
N THR A 99 -13.45 19.67 -19.77
CA THR A 99 -14.52 20.64 -19.58
C THR A 99 -14.39 21.29 -18.21
N VAL A 100 -14.47 22.60 -18.18
CA VAL A 100 -14.63 23.39 -16.96
C VAL A 100 -16.00 24.03 -16.99
N TYR A 101 -16.82 23.68 -16.00
CA TYR A 101 -18.11 24.32 -15.81
C TYR A 101 -17.96 25.55 -14.93
N ASN A 102 -18.80 26.56 -15.15
CA ASN A 102 -18.91 27.73 -14.31
C ASN A 102 -20.35 27.86 -13.76
N ASN A 103 -20.66 28.91 -13.05
CA ASN A 103 -21.98 29.10 -12.45
C ASN A 103 -23.12 29.27 -13.48
N GLU A 104 -22.81 29.55 -14.74
CA GLU A 104 -23.83 29.65 -15.80
C GLU A 104 -24.08 28.27 -16.48
N THR A 105 -23.07 27.42 -16.50
CA THR A 105 -23.08 26.16 -17.26
C THR A 105 -23.28 24.92 -16.43
N ILE A 106 -23.11 25.01 -15.10
CA ILE A 106 -23.34 23.91 -14.17
C ILE A 106 -24.86 23.71 -13.94
N ASP A 107 -25.26 22.48 -13.72
CA ASP A 107 -26.65 22.20 -13.30
C ASP A 107 -26.83 22.61 -11.83
N HIS A 108 -27.63 23.64 -11.59
CA HIS A 108 -27.89 24.18 -10.26
C HIS A 108 -28.67 23.23 -9.36
N SER A 109 -29.34 22.19 -9.92
CA SER A 109 -29.99 21.16 -9.11
C SER A 109 -28.99 20.35 -8.25
N LEU A 110 -27.70 20.42 -8.57
CA LEU A 110 -26.61 19.78 -7.84
C LEU A 110 -26.19 20.59 -6.60
N TRP A 111 -26.61 21.83 -6.47
CA TRP A 111 -26.24 22.71 -5.36
C TRP A 111 -27.11 22.45 -4.11
N MET A 112 -26.88 21.29 -3.52
CA MET A 112 -27.50 20.90 -2.25
C MET A 112 -26.40 20.57 -1.26
N ASP A 113 -26.46 21.13 -0.08
CA ASP A 113 -25.52 20.83 1.00
C ASP A 113 -25.88 19.51 1.72
N TRP A 114 -25.04 19.07 2.65
CA TRP A 114 -25.30 17.84 3.42
C TRP A 114 -26.48 17.92 4.39
N ASN A 115 -27.02 19.12 4.68
CA ASN A 115 -28.23 19.32 5.46
C ASN A 115 -29.51 19.36 4.60
N GLY A 116 -29.35 19.31 3.26
CA GLY A 116 -30.45 19.44 2.31
C GLY A 116 -30.83 20.89 1.97
N GLU A 117 -30.01 21.87 2.38
CA GLU A 117 -30.21 23.27 1.97
C GLU A 117 -29.75 23.46 0.53
N VAL A 118 -30.56 24.14 -0.27
CA VAL A 118 -30.31 24.38 -1.70
C VAL A 118 -29.82 25.81 -1.89
N ALA A 119 -28.73 25.95 -2.69
CA ALA A 119 -28.27 27.25 -3.13
C ALA A 119 -28.87 27.62 -4.49
N SER A 120 -29.02 28.94 -4.70
CA SER A 120 -29.43 29.52 -5.98
C SER A 120 -28.57 30.73 -6.30
N LEU A 121 -28.59 31.19 -7.57
CA LEU A 121 -27.89 32.42 -7.93
C LEU A 121 -28.61 33.64 -7.32
N ASP A 122 -27.83 34.50 -6.69
CA ASP A 122 -28.32 35.82 -6.30
C ASP A 122 -28.39 36.78 -7.52
N LYS A 123 -28.81 38.01 -7.30
CA LYS A 123 -28.94 39.03 -8.37
C LYS A 123 -27.61 39.41 -9.03
N ALA A 124 -26.49 39.11 -8.38
CA ALA A 124 -25.15 39.40 -8.87
C ALA A 124 -24.53 38.15 -9.53
N GLY A 125 -25.25 37.02 -9.59
CA GLY A 125 -24.77 35.77 -10.20
C GLY A 125 -23.93 34.90 -9.26
N TYR A 126 -23.93 35.15 -7.96
CA TYR A 126 -23.22 34.33 -6.99
C TYR A 126 -24.12 33.23 -6.41
N PRO A 127 -23.61 32.03 -6.21
CA PRO A 127 -24.30 31.03 -5.41
C PRO A 127 -24.56 31.57 -4.01
N ALA A 128 -25.79 31.47 -3.53
CA ALA A 128 -26.21 31.96 -2.21
C ALA A 128 -27.28 31.07 -1.58
N TYR A 129 -27.31 31.02 -0.27
CA TYR A 129 -28.40 30.49 0.51
C TYR A 129 -29.65 31.34 0.37
N ALA A 130 -30.81 30.81 0.75
CA ALA A 130 -32.08 31.55 0.74
C ALA A 130 -32.06 32.80 1.63
N ASP A 131 -31.22 32.86 2.65
CA ASP A 131 -31.03 34.02 3.53
C ASP A 131 -30.05 35.08 2.97
N GLY A 132 -29.50 34.87 1.76
CA GLY A 132 -28.62 35.78 1.08
C GLY A 132 -27.13 35.62 1.42
N ARG A 133 -26.75 34.67 2.28
CA ARG A 133 -25.32 34.37 2.52
C ARG A 133 -24.71 33.79 1.26
N GLN A 134 -23.70 34.46 0.70
CA GLN A 134 -22.99 34.01 -0.49
C GLN A 134 -22.09 32.79 -0.22
N ILE A 135 -21.95 31.97 -1.23
CA ILE A 135 -21.15 30.74 -1.24
C ILE A 135 -20.11 30.89 -2.34
N ASP A 136 -18.82 30.82 -1.97
CA ASP A 136 -17.74 30.94 -2.93
C ASP A 136 -17.49 29.63 -3.67
N MET A 137 -18.26 29.39 -4.74
CA MET A 137 -18.14 28.27 -5.68
C MET A 137 -18.29 28.81 -7.10
N GLY A 138 -17.18 28.85 -7.86
CA GLY A 138 -17.20 29.50 -9.18
C GLY A 138 -16.99 28.53 -10.33
N PHE A 139 -16.11 27.55 -10.19
CA PHE A 139 -15.76 26.66 -11.28
C PHE A 139 -15.73 25.21 -10.82
N TYR A 140 -16.04 24.28 -11.76
CA TYR A 140 -16.22 22.87 -11.46
C TYR A 140 -15.60 22.02 -12.55
N ARG A 141 -15.09 20.83 -12.16
CA ARG A 141 -14.61 19.79 -13.07
C ARG A 141 -15.14 18.43 -12.68
N LYS A 142 -15.49 17.64 -13.69
CA LYS A 142 -15.86 16.24 -13.49
C LYS A 142 -14.63 15.40 -13.19
N VAL A 143 -14.77 14.49 -12.23
CA VAL A 143 -13.75 13.54 -11.85
C VAL A 143 -14.34 12.13 -11.76
N GLU A 144 -13.49 11.13 -11.87
CA GLU A 144 -13.83 9.72 -11.69
C GLU A 144 -13.11 9.17 -10.47
N PRO A 145 -13.76 8.42 -9.58
CA PRO A 145 -13.11 7.88 -8.41
C PRO A 145 -12.07 6.81 -8.80
N VAL A 146 -10.87 6.91 -8.24
CA VAL A 146 -9.79 5.91 -8.33
C VAL A 146 -9.72 5.10 -7.05
N ALA A 147 -9.73 5.79 -5.91
CA ALA A 147 -9.82 5.22 -4.58
C ALA A 147 -10.36 6.29 -3.63
N VAL A 148 -11.36 5.96 -2.81
CA VAL A 148 -12.04 6.91 -1.94
C VAL A 148 -12.02 6.43 -0.50
N ASP A 149 -12.14 7.39 0.43
CA ASP A 149 -12.16 7.14 1.87
C ASP A 149 -10.91 6.41 2.39
N ILE A 150 -9.74 6.69 1.80
CA ILE A 150 -8.46 6.08 2.21
C ILE A 150 -8.08 6.63 3.58
N PRO A 151 -7.98 5.80 4.64
CA PRO A 151 -7.53 6.23 5.96
C PRO A 151 -6.12 6.82 5.90
N ARG A 152 -6.01 8.13 6.19
CA ARG A 152 -4.76 8.87 6.00
C ARG A 152 -3.61 8.34 6.86
N ARG A 153 -3.90 7.93 8.12
CA ARG A 153 -2.89 7.46 9.07
C ARG A 153 -2.31 6.10 8.67
N ASP A 154 -3.15 5.28 8.04
CA ASP A 154 -2.81 3.89 7.79
C ASP A 154 -2.16 3.68 6.42
N TYR A 155 -2.49 4.56 5.44
CA TYR A 155 -2.09 4.33 4.05
C TYR A 155 -1.27 5.45 3.42
N ALA A 156 -1.22 6.66 3.99
CA ALA A 156 -0.44 7.75 3.41
C ALA A 156 1.02 7.70 3.86
N PRO A 157 1.99 7.52 2.94
CA PRO A 157 3.41 7.70 3.25
C PRO A 157 3.67 9.08 3.85
N GLN A 158 4.73 9.20 4.65
CA GLN A 158 5.01 10.41 5.44
C GLN A 158 5.11 11.68 4.59
N ALA A 159 5.69 11.60 3.40
CA ALA A 159 5.81 12.74 2.48
C ALA A 159 4.43 13.21 2.00
N LEU A 160 3.58 12.29 1.56
CA LEU A 160 2.21 12.58 1.14
C LEU A 160 1.36 13.10 2.32
N PHE A 161 1.47 12.46 3.49
CA PHE A 161 0.78 12.89 4.70
C PHE A 161 1.15 14.34 5.08
N SER A 162 2.43 14.69 4.99
CA SER A 162 2.93 16.04 5.27
C SER A 162 2.45 17.06 4.24
N ARG A 163 2.45 16.71 2.94
CA ARG A 163 1.95 17.56 1.86
C ARG A 163 0.46 17.86 2.05
N MET A 164 -0.35 16.90 2.49
CA MET A 164 -1.76 17.09 2.76
C MET A 164 -2.07 18.07 3.91
N LYS A 165 -1.09 18.46 4.74
CA LYS A 165 -1.27 19.48 5.79
C LYS A 165 -1.13 20.90 5.26
N ILE A 166 -0.47 21.10 4.12
CA ILE A 166 -0.25 22.43 3.54
C ILE A 166 -1.57 22.99 3.03
N GLN A 167 -1.91 24.19 3.50
CA GLN A 167 -3.17 24.86 3.14
C GLN A 167 -3.02 25.59 1.81
N GLN A 168 -3.01 24.84 0.72
CA GLN A 168 -3.03 25.34 -0.64
C GLN A 168 -4.17 24.68 -1.40
N THR A 169 -5.00 25.45 -2.10
CA THR A 169 -6.17 24.92 -2.80
C THR A 169 -5.77 23.96 -3.91
N ASN A 170 -4.84 24.37 -4.78
CA ASN A 170 -4.33 23.51 -5.86
C ASN A 170 -2.80 23.52 -5.83
N ALA A 171 -2.19 22.34 -5.71
CA ALA A 171 -0.74 22.16 -5.78
C ALA A 171 -0.40 21.02 -6.74
N ASN A 172 0.62 21.24 -7.59
CA ASN A 172 1.25 20.14 -8.30
C ASN A 172 2.04 19.30 -7.29
N ILE A 173 1.87 17.97 -7.35
CA ILE A 173 2.51 16.98 -6.49
C ILE A 173 3.12 15.84 -7.31
N ASN A 174 3.64 16.14 -8.50
CA ASN A 174 4.31 15.15 -9.35
C ASN A 174 5.52 14.51 -8.64
N ASP A 175 6.14 15.25 -7.73
CA ASP A 175 7.22 14.78 -6.85
C ASP A 175 6.77 13.68 -5.86
N LEU A 176 5.47 13.47 -5.67
CA LEU A 176 4.87 12.47 -4.79
C LEU A 176 4.04 11.42 -5.56
N ARG A 177 4.32 11.26 -6.86
CA ARG A 177 3.61 10.27 -7.71
C ARG A 177 3.68 8.87 -7.09
N ASP A 178 4.87 8.44 -6.75
CA ASP A 178 5.11 7.08 -6.24
C ASP A 178 4.42 6.86 -4.90
N GLU A 179 4.38 7.87 -4.03
CA GLU A 179 3.68 7.83 -2.75
C GLU A 179 2.16 7.75 -2.91
N VAL A 180 1.61 8.42 -3.92
CA VAL A 180 0.17 8.34 -4.22
C VAL A 180 -0.18 6.95 -4.74
N GLU A 181 0.59 6.42 -5.68
CA GLU A 181 0.37 5.08 -6.24
C GLU A 181 0.56 3.99 -5.18
N ASP A 182 1.58 4.10 -4.32
CA ASP A 182 1.78 3.17 -3.19
C ASP A 182 0.59 3.19 -2.23
N ALA A 183 0.09 4.37 -1.88
CA ALA A 183 -1.08 4.50 -1.01
C ALA A 183 -2.33 3.85 -1.61
N ILE A 184 -2.59 4.05 -2.91
CA ILE A 184 -3.71 3.43 -3.63
C ILE A 184 -3.56 1.90 -3.63
N LYS A 185 -2.36 1.41 -3.95
CA LYS A 185 -2.06 -0.02 -3.99
C LYS A 185 -2.28 -0.67 -2.63
N ARG A 186 -1.64 -0.13 -1.58
CA ARG A 186 -1.79 -0.63 -0.20
C ARG A 186 -3.24 -0.65 0.26
N PHE A 187 -4.00 0.39 -0.05
CA PHE A 187 -5.42 0.46 0.30
C PHE A 187 -6.24 -0.64 -0.38
N ARG A 188 -6.02 -0.88 -1.68
CA ARG A 188 -6.68 -1.95 -2.44
C ARG A 188 -6.30 -3.35 -1.96
N GLU A 189 -5.05 -3.53 -1.53
CA GLU A 189 -4.52 -4.79 -1.02
C GLU A 189 -4.78 -5.00 0.49
N HIS A 190 -5.41 -4.02 1.17
CA HIS A 190 -5.63 -4.00 2.61
C HIS A 190 -4.33 -4.17 3.43
N THR A 191 -3.23 -3.59 2.96
CA THR A 191 -1.90 -3.64 3.59
C THR A 191 -1.50 -2.26 4.13
N PRO A 192 -1.99 -1.85 5.31
CA PRO A 192 -1.64 -0.56 5.89
C PRO A 192 -0.13 -0.46 6.17
N ILE A 193 0.38 0.75 6.24
CA ILE A 193 1.78 1.02 6.59
C ILE A 193 2.03 0.51 8.01
N ASN A 194 2.96 -0.44 8.14
CA ASN A 194 3.37 -1.02 9.41
C ASN A 194 4.90 -1.04 9.46
N LEU A 195 5.48 -0.06 10.13
CA LEU A 195 6.94 0.09 10.23
C LEU A 195 7.63 -1.15 10.83
N HIS A 196 6.97 -1.83 11.76
CA HIS A 196 7.52 -3.06 12.35
C HIS A 196 7.65 -4.16 11.28
N ASN A 197 6.57 -4.42 10.53
CA ASN A 197 6.59 -5.42 9.47
C ASN A 197 7.54 -5.05 8.33
N GLU A 198 7.58 -3.77 7.93
CA GLU A 198 8.50 -3.28 6.89
C GLU A 198 9.96 -3.46 7.32
N PHE A 199 10.29 -3.13 8.57
CA PHE A 199 11.62 -3.34 9.12
C PHE A 199 11.98 -4.84 9.17
N LEU A 200 11.05 -5.69 9.62
CA LEU A 200 11.25 -7.14 9.63
C LEU A 200 11.47 -7.70 8.23
N ASP A 201 10.74 -7.22 7.23
CA ASP A 201 10.89 -7.65 5.84
C ASP A 201 12.25 -7.28 5.25
N GLU A 202 12.69 -6.04 5.47
CA GLU A 202 14.01 -5.60 5.01
C GLU A 202 15.14 -6.35 5.73
N ALA A 203 15.04 -6.50 7.04
CA ALA A 203 16.00 -7.26 7.83
C ALA A 203 16.05 -8.73 7.37
N ALA A 204 14.89 -9.36 7.11
CA ALA A 204 14.81 -10.73 6.64
C ALA A 204 15.42 -10.90 5.23
N LYS A 205 15.20 -9.96 4.31
CA LYS A 205 15.84 -9.95 2.99
C LYS A 205 17.37 -9.86 3.11
N GLY A 206 17.85 -8.94 3.96
CA GLY A 206 19.27 -8.78 4.25
C GLY A 206 19.89 -10.04 4.84
N LEU A 207 19.22 -10.66 5.83
CA LEU A 207 19.67 -11.90 6.45
C LEU A 207 19.69 -13.06 5.44
N LEU A 208 18.65 -13.22 4.62
CA LEU A 208 18.61 -14.25 3.58
C LEU A 208 19.77 -14.11 2.59
N GLN A 209 20.10 -12.89 2.17
CA GLN A 209 21.24 -12.64 1.31
C GLN A 209 22.58 -13.05 1.97
N GLN A 210 22.75 -12.75 3.27
CA GLN A 210 23.92 -13.18 4.04
C GLN A 210 23.98 -14.71 4.15
N MET A 211 22.86 -15.37 4.45
CA MET A 211 22.77 -16.84 4.50
C MET A 211 23.21 -17.47 3.17
N ARG A 212 22.68 -17.01 2.05
CA ARG A 212 23.02 -17.52 0.70
C ARG A 212 24.47 -17.29 0.30
N SER A 213 25.10 -16.23 0.80
CA SER A 213 26.48 -15.90 0.43
C SER A 213 27.52 -16.53 1.33
N LYS A 214 27.20 -16.85 2.57
CA LYS A 214 28.16 -17.28 3.60
C LYS A 214 27.98 -18.70 4.11
N LEU A 215 26.76 -19.27 3.97
CA LEU A 215 26.47 -20.59 4.48
C LEU A 215 26.59 -21.66 3.37
N ASN A 216 27.24 -22.75 3.70
CA ASN A 216 27.11 -24.01 2.98
C ASN A 216 26.07 -24.90 3.66
N ASP A 217 25.76 -26.06 3.08
CA ASP A 217 24.74 -26.98 3.59
C ASP A 217 24.92 -27.29 5.08
N GLY A 218 26.16 -27.66 5.50
CA GLY A 218 26.41 -28.02 6.91
C GLY A 218 26.23 -26.84 7.88
N LYS A 219 26.60 -25.64 7.48
CA LYS A 219 26.35 -24.44 8.32
C LYS A 219 24.88 -24.08 8.37
N LEU A 220 24.13 -24.31 7.30
CA LEU A 220 22.70 -24.11 7.30
C LEU A 220 21.99 -25.14 8.19
N GLU A 221 22.43 -26.40 8.17
CA GLU A 221 21.97 -27.44 9.11
C GLU A 221 22.20 -27.01 10.57
N GLN A 222 23.40 -26.49 10.90
CA GLN A 222 23.71 -25.96 12.23
C GLN A 222 22.84 -24.76 12.63
N LEU A 223 22.52 -23.89 11.68
CA LEU A 223 21.64 -22.76 11.93
C LEU A 223 20.20 -23.20 12.21
N VAL A 224 19.71 -24.19 11.48
CA VAL A 224 18.39 -24.80 11.73
C VAL A 224 18.39 -25.53 13.08
N GLU A 225 19.46 -26.27 13.41
CA GLU A 225 19.63 -26.90 14.73
C GLU A 225 19.57 -25.88 15.84
N TRP A 226 20.36 -24.78 15.73
CA TRP A 226 20.36 -23.70 16.71
C TRP A 226 18.95 -23.10 16.87
N TYR A 227 18.23 -22.86 15.77
CA TYR A 227 16.87 -22.33 15.82
C TYR A 227 15.93 -23.26 16.61
N MET A 228 16.01 -24.57 16.38
CA MET A 228 15.20 -25.54 17.12
C MET A 228 15.56 -25.60 18.61
N GLN A 229 16.84 -25.43 18.94
CA GLN A 229 17.28 -25.30 20.35
C GLN A 229 16.70 -24.06 21.02
N GLN A 230 16.67 -22.92 20.30
CA GLN A 230 16.04 -21.70 20.84
C GLN A 230 14.55 -21.88 21.10
N LEU A 231 13.88 -22.75 20.36
CA LEU A 231 12.49 -23.13 20.63
C LEU A 231 12.34 -24.12 21.81
N GLY A 232 13.43 -24.55 22.42
CA GLY A 232 13.42 -25.45 23.56
C GLY A 232 13.49 -26.93 23.19
N ALA A 233 13.91 -27.28 21.98
CA ALA A 233 14.10 -28.67 21.59
C ALA A 233 15.48 -29.21 22.00
N ASN A 234 15.54 -30.48 22.34
CA ASN A 234 16.76 -31.26 22.30
C ASN A 234 17.02 -31.67 20.84
N THR A 235 18.20 -31.35 20.31
CA THR A 235 18.48 -31.53 18.89
C THR A 235 19.59 -32.56 18.64
N TYR A 236 19.53 -33.15 17.46
CA TYR A 236 20.50 -34.11 16.97
C TYR A 236 20.64 -33.99 15.46
N ILE A 237 21.87 -33.91 14.96
CA ILE A 237 22.22 -34.01 13.52
C ILE A 237 22.67 -35.44 13.25
N PRO A 238 21.93 -36.24 12.48
CA PRO A 238 22.31 -37.60 12.14
C PRO A 238 23.59 -37.62 11.30
N ALA A 239 24.43 -38.63 11.53
CA ALA A 239 25.59 -38.83 10.65
C ALA A 239 25.12 -39.16 9.24
N LYS A 240 25.68 -38.49 8.23
CA LYS A 240 25.26 -38.58 6.80
C LYS A 240 25.30 -40.03 6.20
N ASN A 241 25.90 -40.97 6.91
CA ASN A 241 26.00 -42.39 6.49
C ASN A 241 25.14 -43.33 7.37
N SER A 242 24.28 -42.81 8.20
CA SER A 242 23.53 -43.62 9.17
C SER A 242 22.29 -44.29 8.61
N THR A 243 21.88 -43.95 7.38
CA THR A 243 20.69 -44.50 6.69
C THR A 243 21.08 -44.97 5.30
N SER A 244 20.41 -46.03 4.79
CA SER A 244 20.54 -46.46 3.41
C SER A 244 19.94 -45.38 2.47
N HIS A 245 20.41 -45.34 1.22
CA HIS A 245 19.91 -44.37 0.23
C HIS A 245 18.39 -44.45 0.03
N ASP A 246 17.79 -45.60 0.28
CA ASP A 246 16.33 -45.84 0.16
C ASP A 246 15.55 -45.41 1.39
N GLU A 247 16.19 -45.13 2.53
CA GLU A 247 15.54 -44.69 3.75
C GLU A 247 15.36 -43.17 3.86
N GLY A 248 15.87 -42.42 2.85
CA GLY A 248 15.83 -40.95 2.88
C GLY A 248 16.76 -40.35 3.93
N GLY A 249 16.44 -39.14 4.40
CA GLY A 249 17.24 -38.46 5.40
C GLY A 249 16.48 -37.36 6.10
N ALA A 250 16.85 -37.12 7.36
CA ALA A 250 16.58 -35.88 8.06
C ALA A 250 17.94 -35.28 8.42
N ASP A 251 18.12 -33.99 8.19
CA ASP A 251 19.37 -33.29 8.49
C ASP A 251 19.40 -32.81 9.94
N VAL A 252 18.23 -32.48 10.51
CA VAL A 252 18.07 -32.12 11.92
C VAL A 252 16.85 -32.84 12.52
N ILE A 253 17.04 -33.40 13.71
CA ILE A 253 15.96 -34.00 14.53
C ILE A 253 15.83 -33.17 15.80
N ALA A 254 14.65 -32.61 16.03
CA ALA A 254 14.37 -31.75 17.17
C ALA A 254 13.25 -32.35 18.01
N THR A 255 13.54 -32.75 19.24
CA THR A 255 12.59 -33.37 20.17
C THR A 255 12.25 -32.43 21.31
N PHE A 256 10.98 -32.21 21.56
CA PHE A 256 10.43 -31.36 22.60
C PHE A 256 9.94 -32.21 23.78
N ASP A 257 10.70 -32.30 24.84
CA ASP A 257 10.35 -33.10 26.02
C ASP A 257 9.13 -32.55 26.74
N ASN A 258 8.96 -31.23 26.77
CA ASN A 258 7.80 -30.55 27.34
C ASN A 258 6.50 -30.80 26.55
N LEU A 259 6.56 -31.39 25.37
CA LEU A 259 5.42 -31.81 24.53
C LEU A 259 5.35 -33.34 24.40
N ASN A 260 5.62 -34.05 25.46
CA ASN A 260 5.57 -35.54 25.48
C ASN A 260 6.46 -36.19 24.39
N GLY A 261 7.62 -35.64 24.13
CA GLY A 261 8.54 -36.19 23.13
C GLY A 261 8.11 -35.94 21.67
N PHE A 262 7.29 -34.92 21.43
CA PHE A 262 6.96 -34.51 20.07
C PHE A 262 8.25 -34.13 19.32
N THR A 263 8.39 -34.63 18.09
CA THR A 263 9.62 -34.47 17.32
C THR A 263 9.36 -33.76 16.00
N ILE A 264 10.22 -32.81 15.64
CA ILE A 264 10.26 -32.23 14.28
C ILE A 264 11.44 -32.84 13.53
N LEU A 265 11.14 -33.46 12.41
CA LEU A 265 12.14 -34.02 11.47
C LEU A 265 12.36 -32.97 10.39
N VAL A 266 13.57 -32.48 10.20
CA VAL A 266 13.86 -31.39 9.27
C VAL A 266 14.82 -31.84 8.19
N GLN A 267 14.44 -31.60 6.93
CA GLN A 267 15.32 -31.65 5.76
C GLN A 267 15.74 -30.22 5.40
N VAL A 268 17.04 -30.02 5.17
CA VAL A 268 17.61 -28.69 4.90
C VAL A 268 18.18 -28.64 3.48
N LYS A 269 17.95 -27.53 2.76
CA LYS A 269 18.45 -27.32 1.40
C LYS A 269 19.00 -25.90 1.21
N ALA A 270 20.23 -25.77 0.76
CA ALA A 270 20.85 -24.48 0.42
C ALA A 270 20.65 -24.18 -1.08
N HIS A 271 19.45 -23.86 -1.48
CA HIS A 271 19.10 -23.48 -2.86
C HIS A 271 18.85 -21.97 -2.96
N LYS A 272 19.03 -21.39 -4.18
CA LYS A 272 18.78 -19.95 -4.40
C LYS A 272 17.39 -19.69 -4.96
N ASP A 273 17.08 -20.25 -6.11
CA ASP A 273 15.86 -19.90 -6.85
C ASP A 273 14.65 -20.71 -6.38
N TYR A 274 14.71 -22.03 -6.56
CA TYR A 274 13.63 -22.91 -6.13
C TYR A 274 14.14 -24.27 -5.60
N THR A 275 13.33 -24.88 -4.75
CA THR A 275 13.56 -26.24 -4.25
C THR A 275 12.49 -27.16 -4.83
N ASN A 276 12.93 -28.29 -5.42
CA ASN A 276 12.06 -29.30 -6.00
C ASN A 276 11.48 -30.25 -4.94
N ASP A 277 10.67 -31.19 -5.39
CA ASP A 277 9.98 -32.21 -4.56
C ASP A 277 10.91 -33.26 -3.92
N TRP A 278 12.17 -33.37 -4.38
CA TRP A 278 13.12 -34.32 -3.83
C TRP A 278 13.33 -34.20 -2.32
N ALA A 279 13.36 -32.97 -1.79
CA ALA A 279 13.48 -32.74 -0.36
C ALA A 279 12.27 -33.28 0.43
N VAL A 280 11.07 -33.17 -0.15
CA VAL A 280 9.83 -33.70 0.43
C VAL A 280 9.85 -35.24 0.37
N GLN A 281 10.31 -35.82 -0.73
CA GLN A 281 10.44 -37.28 -0.86
C GLN A 281 11.42 -37.84 0.20
N GLN A 282 12.58 -37.19 0.37
CA GLN A 282 13.60 -37.61 1.34
C GLN A 282 13.04 -37.65 2.77
N ILE A 283 12.37 -36.60 3.23
CA ILE A 283 11.87 -36.54 4.59
C ILE A 283 10.68 -37.51 4.83
N ASN A 284 9.87 -37.76 3.80
CA ASN A 284 8.78 -38.73 3.84
C ASN A 284 9.32 -40.18 3.97
N ALA A 285 10.32 -40.52 3.15
CA ALA A 285 10.95 -41.84 3.21
C ALA A 285 11.60 -42.07 4.57
N TYR A 286 12.31 -41.06 5.10
CA TYR A 286 12.91 -41.12 6.43
C TYR A 286 11.86 -41.36 7.53
N LYS A 287 10.77 -40.59 7.54
CA LYS A 287 9.69 -40.76 8.49
C LYS A 287 9.10 -42.19 8.45
N GLN A 288 8.82 -42.73 7.26
CA GLN A 288 8.32 -44.06 7.08
C GLN A 288 9.30 -45.13 7.59
N ALA A 289 10.59 -44.98 7.35
CA ALA A 289 11.62 -45.89 7.84
C ALA A 289 11.69 -45.88 9.38
N MET A 290 11.61 -44.70 9.99
CA MET A 290 11.64 -44.54 11.45
C MET A 290 10.38 -45.09 12.13
N GLU A 291 9.19 -44.92 11.53
CA GLU A 291 7.95 -45.50 12.02
C GLU A 291 7.97 -47.02 12.05
N LYS A 292 8.54 -47.66 11.01
CA LYS A 292 8.73 -49.14 11.02
C LYS A 292 9.62 -49.59 12.19
N ARG A 293 10.53 -48.73 12.65
CA ARG A 293 11.38 -48.96 13.82
C ARG A 293 10.73 -48.51 15.13
N ARG A 294 9.48 -48.05 15.11
CA ARG A 294 8.73 -47.46 16.23
C ARG A 294 9.39 -46.22 16.84
N LEU A 295 10.13 -45.46 16.02
CA LEU A 295 10.77 -44.22 16.42
C LEU A 295 9.99 -43.01 15.84
N TYR A 296 10.00 -41.91 16.55
CA TYR A 296 9.40 -40.62 16.14
C TYR A 296 7.94 -40.73 15.69
N ILE A 297 7.14 -41.53 16.40
CA ILE A 297 5.70 -41.78 16.07
C ILE A 297 4.93 -40.46 16.10
N SER A 298 5.12 -39.65 17.14
CA SER A 298 4.55 -38.30 17.26
C SER A 298 5.52 -37.29 16.67
N SER A 299 5.46 -37.03 15.36
CA SER A 299 6.37 -36.12 14.73
C SER A 299 5.77 -35.38 13.53
N GLN A 300 6.27 -34.17 13.28
CA GLN A 300 6.00 -33.36 12.11
C GLN A 300 7.24 -33.33 11.19
N LYS A 301 7.02 -33.16 9.90
CA LYS A 301 8.08 -33.09 8.88
C LYS A 301 8.21 -31.65 8.37
N TRP A 302 9.41 -31.13 8.33
CA TRP A 302 9.73 -29.82 7.79
C TRP A 302 10.75 -29.94 6.66
N VAL A 303 10.61 -29.09 5.65
CA VAL A 303 11.66 -28.80 4.68
C VAL A 303 12.00 -27.32 4.78
N VAL A 304 13.20 -27.01 5.22
CA VAL A 304 13.73 -25.65 5.33
C VAL A 304 14.69 -25.42 4.17
N SER A 305 14.45 -24.37 3.40
CA SER A 305 15.32 -24.04 2.28
C SER A 305 15.59 -22.55 2.21
N THR A 306 16.79 -22.17 1.71
CA THR A 306 17.13 -20.77 1.38
C THR A 306 16.57 -20.32 0.03
N CYS A 307 15.73 -21.12 -0.64
CA CYS A 307 15.14 -20.78 -1.94
C CYS A 307 14.16 -19.60 -1.86
N ASP A 308 13.87 -18.99 -3.01
CA ASP A 308 12.81 -17.99 -3.10
C ASP A 308 11.43 -18.63 -3.01
N LYS A 309 11.26 -19.80 -3.63
CA LYS A 309 10.01 -20.57 -3.62
C LYS A 309 10.23 -22.06 -3.80
N PHE A 310 9.24 -22.85 -3.45
CA PHE A 310 9.18 -24.27 -3.78
C PHE A 310 8.50 -24.48 -5.14
N SER A 311 8.84 -25.58 -5.82
CA SER A 311 8.15 -25.97 -7.05
C SER A 311 6.69 -26.36 -6.76
N GLU A 312 5.81 -26.25 -7.77
CA GLU A 312 4.40 -26.65 -7.64
C GLU A 312 4.27 -28.14 -7.23
N GLU A 313 5.16 -28.99 -7.73
CA GLU A 313 5.20 -30.41 -7.38
C GLU A 313 5.59 -30.59 -5.92
N ALA A 314 6.60 -29.86 -5.43
CA ALA A 314 6.97 -29.89 -4.01
C ALA A 314 5.82 -29.42 -3.12
N MET A 315 5.10 -28.37 -3.50
CA MET A 315 3.95 -27.86 -2.73
C MET A 315 2.81 -28.89 -2.68
N ARG A 316 2.44 -29.47 -3.82
CA ARG A 316 1.40 -30.52 -3.87
C ARG A 316 1.77 -31.76 -3.05
N MET A 317 3.01 -32.21 -3.15
CA MET A 317 3.49 -33.37 -2.39
C MET A 317 3.54 -33.07 -0.90
N ALA A 318 3.96 -31.89 -0.51
CA ALA A 318 4.02 -31.47 0.89
C ALA A 318 2.63 -31.41 1.52
N GLU A 319 1.65 -30.87 0.81
CA GLU A 319 0.26 -30.84 1.24
C GLU A 319 -0.32 -32.25 1.40
N ALA A 320 -0.11 -33.12 0.39
CA ALA A 320 -0.59 -34.49 0.42
C ALA A 320 0.03 -35.36 1.53
N SER A 321 1.21 -34.99 2.02
CA SER A 321 1.98 -35.76 3.00
C SER A 321 2.20 -35.05 4.33
N ASP A 322 1.53 -33.93 4.59
CA ASP A 322 1.66 -33.13 5.81
C ASP A 322 3.14 -32.76 6.11
N VAL A 323 3.77 -32.10 5.16
CA VAL A 323 5.12 -31.53 5.29
C VAL A 323 5.05 -30.02 5.29
N ARG A 324 5.60 -29.38 6.31
CA ARG A 324 5.75 -27.94 6.33
C ARG A 324 6.93 -27.52 5.44
N LEU A 325 6.66 -26.63 4.48
CA LEU A 325 7.67 -25.99 3.66
C LEU A 325 8.01 -24.62 4.24
N VAL A 326 9.28 -24.34 4.45
CA VAL A 326 9.78 -23.07 4.97
C VAL A 326 10.77 -22.51 3.96
N ALA A 327 10.37 -21.47 3.22
CA ALA A 327 11.22 -20.79 2.23
C ALA A 327 12.21 -19.84 2.90
N GLY A 328 13.21 -19.40 2.14
CA GLY A 328 14.33 -18.64 2.70
C GLY A 328 13.93 -17.35 3.41
N LEU A 329 12.99 -16.59 2.84
CA LEU A 329 12.51 -15.35 3.46
C LEU A 329 11.72 -15.61 4.75
N GLU A 330 10.88 -16.66 4.74
CA GLU A 330 10.13 -17.08 5.94
C GLU A 330 11.10 -17.51 7.04
N PHE A 331 12.09 -18.34 6.71
CA PHE A 331 13.07 -18.78 7.69
C PHE A 331 13.88 -17.62 8.27
N ALA A 332 14.30 -16.67 7.43
CA ALA A 332 15.00 -15.48 7.88
C ALA A 332 14.13 -14.63 8.85
N ARG A 333 12.83 -14.49 8.61
CA ARG A 333 11.90 -13.85 9.54
C ARG A 333 11.80 -14.61 10.85
N MET A 334 11.63 -15.92 10.81
CA MET A 334 11.57 -16.78 12.00
C MET A 334 12.83 -16.64 12.87
N LEU A 335 14.00 -16.51 12.26
CA LEU A 335 15.26 -16.26 12.98
C LEU A 335 15.28 -14.90 13.68
N ILE A 336 14.84 -13.84 12.99
CA ILE A 336 14.82 -12.47 13.56
C ILE A 336 13.82 -12.38 14.71
N GLU A 337 12.62 -12.93 14.53
CA GLU A 337 11.56 -12.92 15.54
C GLU A 337 11.95 -13.69 16.80
N ASN A 338 12.75 -14.74 16.65
CA ASN A 338 13.27 -15.52 17.78
C ASN A 338 14.50 -14.88 18.46
N GLY A 339 15.03 -13.78 17.91
CA GLY A 339 16.21 -13.07 18.43
C GLY A 339 17.52 -13.65 17.91
N ILE A 340 18.29 -12.83 17.17
CA ILE A 340 19.53 -13.21 16.52
C ILE A 340 20.79 -12.97 17.36
N TYR A 341 20.64 -12.64 18.65
CA TYR A 341 21.76 -12.19 19.51
C TYR A 341 22.87 -13.21 19.73
N SER A 342 22.63 -14.47 19.48
CA SER A 342 23.56 -15.56 19.73
C SER A 342 23.65 -16.55 18.57
N MET A 343 23.38 -16.14 17.34
CA MET A 343 23.55 -17.03 16.19
C MET A 343 24.99 -17.54 16.07
N PRO A 344 25.20 -18.85 15.86
CA PRO A 344 26.53 -19.47 15.84
C PRO A 344 27.26 -19.30 14.51
N LEU A 345 27.23 -18.13 13.88
CA LEU A 345 27.77 -17.91 12.54
C LEU A 345 28.97 -16.99 12.51
#